data_de4e126d51a132617f2d65dd22880617
#
_entry.id   de4e126d51a132617f2d65dd22880617
#
_cell.length_a   1.000
_cell.length_b   1.000
_cell.length_c   1.000
_cell.angle_alpha   90.00
_cell.angle_beta   90.00
_cell.angle_gamma   90.00
#
_symmetry.space_group_name_H-M   'P 1'
#
loop_
_entity.id
_entity.type
_entity.pdbx_description
1 polymer ?
#
loop_
_entity_poly.entity_id
_entity_poly.type
_entity_poly.pdbx_seq_one_letter_code
_entity_poly.pdbx_strand_id
1 'polypeptide(L)'
;MCGITGFAERNHKAETARRIVKGMADLITYRGPDGEGYYVDDQVALGHRRLSIIDLEGGKQPMFNEDGSLVCIFNGEIYNFQTLREELIAAGHTFATRSDTEVLLHGYEQWGNQLPGKLRGMFTFVIWDQKTKTMFGARDIFGIKPFYYYNQDGLFLFGSEIKSFLAHPGFKKELNEERLPEYLSIEYIPNEETMFKNVYKLPSGCMFTWENGELTVERYYEIKYHVDDSKSLEEWEKIITDTFAESVAAHQIADVEVGCFLSSGVDSSFVVNEVAKGTPHVKSFSVGYAEEKYSELPYAQEFSKEIGVPSIANKVDAEQFFEANRLIQWYLDEPMPNPAEGPLYFLAQNARKYVKVVLSGEGADELFGGYPMYCQAVHFMDYEHKVPKALRKAAGAVASKLPDFKGKNFLVRGAEEPWQRYMRANYVFLDPAERDRCLKKNYHSPRPEQFFKPYFDKVQGLDEPTQLQWVDMHTWMLYDILLKADRMSMANSLELRVPFLDRNMLDVALSIPQKYRSGKESTKIALRGAAMKQLPESVAHRKKLGFPVPLNDWLREDKYYNMVKEKFTGPVAEKFFNVDEIMRLLDDHKAGKAKNMTKIWSFYSFILWYELYFVNTQAPAGIY
;
A
#
# COMPACT_ATOMS: atom_id res chain seq x y z
N MET A 1 -0.56 7.71 -13.74
CA MET A 1 -1.68 7.01 -13.07
C MET A 1 -2.96 7.80 -13.16
N CYS A 2 -4.09 7.13 -13.02
CA CYS A 2 -5.40 7.71 -13.28
C CYS A 2 -6.34 7.50 -12.09
N GLY A 3 -7.56 7.99 -12.20
CA GLY A 3 -8.67 7.63 -11.33
C GLY A 3 -9.78 7.00 -12.15
N ILE A 4 -10.23 5.81 -11.76
CA ILE A 4 -11.40 5.16 -12.36
C ILE A 4 -12.53 5.16 -11.36
N THR A 5 -13.76 5.28 -11.85
CA THR A 5 -14.98 5.13 -11.07
C THR A 5 -16.14 4.76 -11.99
N GLY A 6 -17.16 4.15 -11.44
CA GLY A 6 -18.34 3.84 -12.22
C GLY A 6 -19.40 3.14 -11.40
N PHE A 7 -20.52 2.89 -12.06
CA PHE A 7 -21.61 2.13 -11.48
C PHE A 7 -22.40 1.36 -12.54
N ALA A 8 -23.04 0.29 -12.07
CA ALA A 8 -24.08 -0.41 -12.83
C ALA A 8 -25.38 -0.41 -12.01
N GLU A 9 -26.44 0.03 -12.65
CA GLU A 9 -27.80 0.11 -12.11
C GLU A 9 -28.82 0.01 -13.26
N ARG A 10 -29.82 -0.84 -13.11
CA ARG A 10 -30.83 -1.04 -14.16
C ARG A 10 -31.75 0.19 -14.28
N ASN A 11 -32.10 0.55 -15.52
CA ASN A 11 -33.12 1.56 -15.86
C ASN A 11 -32.78 2.99 -15.43
N HIS A 12 -31.52 3.39 -15.39
CA HIS A 12 -31.18 4.77 -15.18
C HIS A 12 -31.39 5.62 -16.47
N LYS A 13 -31.67 6.91 -16.29
CA LYS A 13 -31.70 7.86 -17.42
C LYS A 13 -30.26 8.31 -17.72
N ALA A 14 -29.85 8.23 -18.99
CA ALA A 14 -28.47 8.54 -19.42
C ALA A 14 -27.99 9.92 -18.93
N GLU A 15 -28.82 10.96 -18.98
CA GLU A 15 -28.44 12.30 -18.49
C GLU A 15 -28.18 12.32 -16.98
N THR A 16 -29.01 11.60 -16.19
CA THR A 16 -28.84 11.47 -14.75
C THR A 16 -27.58 10.68 -14.42
N ALA A 17 -27.37 9.54 -15.10
CA ALA A 17 -26.20 8.71 -14.94
C ALA A 17 -24.90 9.47 -15.26
N ARG A 18 -24.90 10.26 -16.34
CA ARG A 18 -23.77 11.10 -16.72
C ARG A 18 -23.43 12.13 -15.65
N ARG A 19 -24.45 12.78 -15.06
CA ARG A 19 -24.24 13.74 -13.97
C ARG A 19 -23.69 13.07 -12.72
N ILE A 20 -24.19 11.88 -12.37
CA ILE A 20 -23.73 11.11 -11.21
C ILE A 20 -22.28 10.68 -11.40
N VAL A 21 -21.95 10.01 -12.50
CA VAL A 21 -20.58 9.51 -12.74
C VAL A 21 -19.57 10.65 -12.85
N LYS A 22 -20.01 11.81 -13.40
CA LYS A 22 -19.17 13.01 -13.37
C LYS A 22 -18.91 13.46 -11.94
N GLY A 23 -19.92 13.54 -11.08
CA GLY A 23 -19.76 13.88 -9.66
C GLY A 23 -18.84 12.90 -8.92
N MET A 24 -18.96 11.60 -9.23
CA MET A 24 -18.04 10.57 -8.68
C MET A 24 -16.59 10.82 -9.11
N ALA A 25 -16.35 11.12 -10.39
CA ALA A 25 -15.03 11.40 -10.93
C ALA A 25 -14.45 12.74 -10.42
N ASP A 26 -15.30 13.75 -10.20
CA ASP A 26 -14.88 15.05 -9.66
C ASP A 26 -14.24 14.92 -8.26
N LEU A 27 -14.70 14.00 -7.43
CA LEU A 27 -14.14 13.75 -6.09
C LEU A 27 -12.71 13.16 -6.11
N ILE A 28 -12.25 12.66 -7.26
CA ILE A 28 -10.93 12.08 -7.44
C ILE A 28 -10.12 12.77 -8.55
N THR A 29 -10.42 14.06 -8.84
CA THR A 29 -9.78 14.83 -9.93
C THR A 29 -8.26 14.91 -9.76
N TYR A 30 -7.77 15.02 -8.54
CA TYR A 30 -6.33 15.08 -8.25
C TYR A 30 -5.55 13.82 -8.69
N ARG A 31 -6.21 12.66 -8.83
CA ARG A 31 -5.56 11.47 -9.39
C ARG A 31 -5.17 11.64 -10.85
N GLY A 32 -5.97 12.38 -11.60
CA GLY A 32 -5.74 12.60 -13.04
C GLY A 32 -6.25 13.95 -13.51
N PRO A 33 -5.47 15.02 -13.28
CA PRO A 33 -5.91 16.39 -13.60
C PRO A 33 -5.78 16.74 -15.09
N ASP A 34 -5.09 15.91 -15.90
CA ASP A 34 -4.79 16.23 -17.31
C ASP A 34 -5.97 16.00 -18.25
N GLY A 35 -7.00 15.24 -17.82
CA GLY A 35 -8.18 14.99 -18.64
C GLY A 35 -9.27 14.18 -17.95
N GLU A 36 -10.43 14.18 -18.55
CA GLU A 36 -11.59 13.42 -18.09
C GLU A 36 -12.31 12.76 -19.26
N GLY A 37 -13.00 11.65 -18.99
CA GLY A 37 -13.83 10.99 -19.98
C GLY A 37 -14.92 10.14 -19.34
N TYR A 38 -16.02 9.97 -20.08
CA TYR A 38 -17.22 9.30 -19.57
C TYR A 38 -17.87 8.44 -20.65
N TYR A 39 -18.30 7.25 -20.27
CA TYR A 39 -19.21 6.42 -21.05
C TYR A 39 -20.49 6.18 -20.26
N VAL A 40 -21.63 6.19 -20.93
CA VAL A 40 -22.93 5.92 -20.32
C VAL A 40 -23.82 5.20 -21.33
N ASP A 41 -24.39 4.08 -20.94
CA ASP A 41 -25.49 3.42 -21.63
C ASP A 41 -26.72 3.26 -20.71
N ASP A 42 -27.61 2.30 -20.96
CA ASP A 42 -28.81 2.05 -20.18
C ASP A 42 -28.59 1.24 -18.89
N GLN A 43 -27.39 0.70 -18.68
CA GLN A 43 -27.03 -0.15 -17.54
C GLN A 43 -25.79 0.30 -16.79
N VAL A 44 -24.85 0.96 -17.45
CA VAL A 44 -23.51 1.24 -16.92
C VAL A 44 -23.12 2.71 -17.14
N ALA A 45 -22.46 3.28 -16.17
CA ALA A 45 -21.78 4.57 -16.30
C ALA A 45 -20.33 4.42 -15.83
N LEU A 46 -19.38 4.76 -16.70
CA LEU A 46 -17.95 4.70 -16.47
C LEU A 46 -17.36 6.10 -16.50
N GLY A 47 -16.50 6.42 -15.53
CA GLY A 47 -15.79 7.70 -15.41
C GLY A 47 -14.29 7.48 -15.26
N HIS A 48 -13.52 8.35 -15.91
CA HIS A 48 -12.07 8.31 -15.90
C HIS A 48 -11.48 9.70 -15.66
N ARG A 49 -10.46 9.79 -14.81
CA ARG A 49 -9.59 10.96 -14.61
C ARG A 49 -8.17 10.59 -15.03
N ARG A 50 -7.61 11.34 -15.99
CA ARG A 50 -6.35 10.98 -16.63
C ARG A 50 -5.17 11.79 -16.09
N LEU A 51 -4.11 11.09 -15.69
CA LEU A 51 -2.76 11.62 -15.62
C LEU A 51 -2.00 11.07 -16.83
N SER A 52 -1.65 11.94 -17.78
CA SER A 52 -1.06 11.54 -19.06
C SER A 52 0.42 11.25 -18.90
N ILE A 53 0.82 9.99 -19.16
CA ILE A 53 2.19 9.48 -19.01
C ILE A 53 2.64 8.77 -20.28
N ILE A 54 1.85 7.83 -20.83
CA ILE A 54 2.11 7.15 -22.10
C ILE A 54 1.05 7.59 -23.12
N ASP A 55 1.49 7.84 -24.35
CA ASP A 55 0.66 8.32 -25.46
C ASP A 55 -0.20 9.53 -25.07
N LEU A 56 0.47 10.66 -24.87
CA LEU A 56 -0.14 11.86 -24.30
C LEU A 56 -1.41 12.32 -25.03
N GLU A 57 -1.49 12.10 -26.34
CA GLU A 57 -2.62 12.50 -27.19
C GLU A 57 -3.61 11.34 -27.42
N GLY A 58 -3.12 10.13 -27.75
CA GLY A 58 -3.95 8.98 -28.15
C GLY A 58 -4.52 8.18 -26.99
N GLY A 59 -3.89 8.17 -25.81
CA GLY A 59 -4.29 7.38 -24.65
C GLY A 59 -5.52 7.91 -23.90
N LYS A 60 -6.50 8.52 -24.57
CA LYS A 60 -7.76 9.00 -23.96
C LYS A 60 -8.62 7.82 -23.54
N GLN A 61 -9.30 7.98 -22.41
CA GLN A 61 -10.22 6.97 -21.87
C GLN A 61 -11.56 7.61 -21.48
N PRO A 62 -12.69 6.87 -21.52
CA PRO A 62 -12.83 5.45 -21.88
C PRO A 62 -12.36 5.16 -23.30
N MET A 63 -11.67 4.01 -23.50
CA MET A 63 -11.17 3.55 -24.80
C MET A 63 -12.06 2.45 -25.37
N PHE A 64 -12.19 2.40 -26.69
CA PHE A 64 -13.04 1.45 -27.40
C PHE A 64 -12.20 0.55 -28.31
N ASN A 65 -12.69 -0.68 -28.54
CA ASN A 65 -12.20 -1.50 -29.65
C ASN A 65 -12.77 -1.00 -30.99
N GLU A 66 -12.40 -1.62 -32.12
CA GLU A 66 -12.67 -1.12 -33.47
C GLU A 66 -14.18 -1.03 -33.80
N ASP A 67 -14.97 -1.98 -33.32
CA ASP A 67 -16.43 -1.99 -33.57
C ASP A 67 -17.24 -1.28 -32.46
N GLY A 68 -16.56 -0.75 -31.45
CA GLY A 68 -17.16 -0.03 -30.33
C GLY A 68 -17.90 -0.92 -29.33
N SER A 69 -17.79 -2.25 -29.43
CA SER A 69 -18.51 -3.18 -28.57
C SER A 69 -17.90 -3.32 -27.18
N LEU A 70 -16.61 -3.05 -27.03
CA LEU A 70 -15.90 -3.07 -25.76
C LEU A 70 -15.52 -1.65 -25.35
N VAL A 71 -15.68 -1.33 -24.07
CA VAL A 71 -15.32 -0.05 -23.47
C VAL A 71 -14.42 -0.30 -22.26
N CYS A 72 -13.21 0.26 -22.25
CA CYS A 72 -12.24 0.09 -21.19
C CYS A 72 -11.94 1.40 -20.45
N ILE A 73 -11.89 1.32 -19.11
CA ILE A 73 -11.23 2.31 -18.24
C ILE A 73 -10.15 1.62 -17.42
N PHE A 74 -9.02 2.30 -17.26
CA PHE A 74 -7.80 1.72 -16.72
C PHE A 74 -7.04 2.72 -15.84
N ASN A 75 -6.56 2.25 -14.71
CA ASN A 75 -5.64 2.96 -13.82
C ASN A 75 -4.42 2.07 -13.59
N GLY A 76 -3.30 2.40 -14.22
CA GLY A 76 -2.07 1.63 -14.10
C GLY A 76 -1.10 1.84 -15.24
N GLU A 77 -0.16 0.88 -15.35
CA GLU A 77 0.84 0.74 -16.39
C GLU A 77 1.05 -0.74 -16.71
N ILE A 78 1.01 -1.12 -17.98
CA ILE A 78 1.31 -2.48 -18.46
C ILE A 78 2.70 -2.50 -19.06
N TYR A 79 3.70 -2.89 -18.30
CA TYR A 79 5.11 -2.79 -18.69
C TYR A 79 5.50 -3.67 -19.89
N ASN A 80 4.79 -4.78 -20.11
CA ASN A 80 5.01 -5.66 -21.26
C ASN A 80 4.06 -5.37 -22.45
N PHE A 81 3.43 -4.19 -22.51
CA PHE A 81 2.43 -3.87 -23.52
C PHE A 81 2.98 -3.96 -24.96
N GLN A 82 4.24 -3.63 -25.19
CA GLN A 82 4.85 -3.69 -26.50
C GLN A 82 4.94 -5.13 -27.02
N THR A 83 5.37 -6.07 -26.19
CA THR A 83 5.41 -7.50 -26.53
C THR A 83 4.00 -8.06 -26.76
N LEU A 84 3.05 -7.71 -25.89
CA LEU A 84 1.65 -8.13 -26.06
C LEU A 84 1.03 -7.54 -27.33
N ARG A 85 1.36 -6.30 -27.67
CA ARG A 85 0.94 -5.67 -28.91
C ARG A 85 1.41 -6.45 -30.15
N GLU A 86 2.69 -6.85 -30.19
CA GLU A 86 3.24 -7.67 -31.29
C GLU A 86 2.53 -9.02 -31.41
N GLU A 87 2.29 -9.70 -30.28
CA GLU A 87 1.53 -10.96 -30.21
C GLU A 87 0.10 -10.79 -30.75
N LEU A 88 -0.58 -9.71 -30.38
CA LEU A 88 -1.95 -9.41 -30.78
C LEU A 88 -2.03 -9.02 -32.28
N ILE A 89 -1.07 -8.24 -32.78
CA ILE A 89 -0.99 -7.92 -34.23
C ILE A 89 -0.78 -9.20 -35.03
N ALA A 90 0.07 -10.10 -34.57
CA ALA A 90 0.29 -11.39 -35.23
C ALA A 90 -0.99 -12.28 -35.18
N ALA A 91 -1.85 -12.10 -34.18
CA ALA A 91 -3.15 -12.75 -34.09
C ALA A 91 -4.26 -12.09 -34.95
N GLY A 92 -3.96 -10.95 -35.61
CA GLY A 92 -4.86 -10.26 -36.53
C GLY A 92 -5.54 -8.99 -35.97
N HIS A 93 -5.22 -8.56 -34.75
CA HIS A 93 -5.75 -7.32 -34.19
C HIS A 93 -5.07 -6.09 -34.79
N THR A 94 -5.81 -4.99 -34.89
CA THR A 94 -5.32 -3.70 -35.40
C THR A 94 -5.32 -2.66 -34.30
N PHE A 95 -4.21 -1.95 -34.13
CA PHE A 95 -4.05 -0.93 -33.09
C PHE A 95 -4.14 0.47 -33.66
N ALA A 96 -4.93 1.33 -33.05
CA ALA A 96 -5.12 2.72 -33.42
C ALA A 96 -4.22 3.69 -32.62
N THR A 97 -3.77 3.29 -31.42
CA THR A 97 -2.97 4.12 -30.51
C THR A 97 -1.61 3.49 -30.19
N ARG A 98 -0.79 4.20 -29.42
CA ARG A 98 0.44 3.68 -28.82
C ARG A 98 0.29 3.42 -27.32
N SER A 99 -0.93 3.59 -26.79
CA SER A 99 -1.23 3.41 -25.38
C SER A 99 -1.15 1.93 -24.97
N ASP A 100 -0.68 1.70 -23.77
CA ASP A 100 -0.74 0.41 -23.11
C ASP A 100 -2.19 -0.03 -22.79
N THR A 101 -3.12 0.92 -22.70
CA THR A 101 -4.56 0.64 -22.47
C THR A 101 -5.18 -0.20 -23.59
N GLU A 102 -4.75 -0.02 -24.84
CA GLU A 102 -5.34 -0.71 -26.00
C GLU A 102 -5.07 -2.21 -26.00
N VAL A 103 -3.95 -2.66 -25.39
CA VAL A 103 -3.68 -4.10 -25.24
C VAL A 103 -4.66 -4.80 -24.32
N LEU A 104 -5.36 -4.07 -23.44
CA LEU A 104 -6.40 -4.64 -22.57
C LEU A 104 -7.65 -5.01 -23.37
N LEU A 105 -8.04 -4.18 -24.32
CA LEU A 105 -9.21 -4.42 -25.18
C LEU A 105 -8.95 -5.63 -26.10
N HIS A 106 -7.90 -5.58 -26.92
CA HIS A 106 -7.55 -6.66 -27.82
C HIS A 106 -7.14 -7.95 -27.10
N GLY A 107 -6.50 -7.81 -25.93
CA GLY A 107 -6.17 -8.95 -25.08
C GLY A 107 -7.41 -9.63 -24.48
N TYR A 108 -8.46 -8.86 -24.16
CA TYR A 108 -9.72 -9.44 -23.69
C TYR A 108 -10.45 -10.16 -24.86
N GLU A 109 -10.45 -9.59 -26.05
CA GLU A 109 -10.98 -10.26 -27.25
C GLU A 109 -10.26 -11.57 -27.53
N GLN A 110 -8.93 -11.60 -27.42
CA GLN A 110 -8.10 -12.75 -27.77
C GLN A 110 -8.09 -13.84 -26.70
N TRP A 111 -8.04 -13.45 -25.41
CA TRP A 111 -7.75 -14.37 -24.31
C TRP A 111 -8.86 -14.44 -23.22
N GLY A 112 -9.86 -13.55 -23.28
CA GLY A 112 -10.92 -13.49 -22.28
C GLY A 112 -10.37 -13.37 -20.86
N ASN A 113 -10.85 -14.22 -19.96
CA ASN A 113 -10.45 -14.26 -18.55
C ASN A 113 -8.97 -14.66 -18.31
N GLN A 114 -8.24 -15.10 -19.34
CA GLN A 114 -6.82 -15.41 -19.22
C GLN A 114 -5.92 -14.14 -19.35
N LEU A 115 -6.49 -13.01 -19.80
CA LEU A 115 -5.78 -11.76 -19.97
C LEU A 115 -4.96 -11.34 -18.75
N PRO A 116 -5.51 -11.27 -17.51
CA PRO A 116 -4.75 -10.77 -16.36
C PRO A 116 -3.48 -11.58 -16.08
N GLY A 117 -3.49 -12.88 -16.35
CA GLY A 117 -2.33 -13.76 -16.21
C GLY A 117 -1.17 -13.46 -17.17
N LYS A 118 -1.43 -12.77 -18.29
CA LYS A 118 -0.40 -12.36 -19.27
C LYS A 118 0.21 -10.99 -18.97
N LEU A 119 -0.44 -10.18 -18.14
CA LEU A 119 -0.02 -8.82 -17.86
C LEU A 119 1.17 -8.78 -16.88
N ARG A 120 2.14 -7.93 -17.18
CA ARG A 120 3.21 -7.50 -16.29
C ARG A 120 3.04 -6.01 -16.05
N GLY A 121 2.71 -5.62 -14.82
CA GLY A 121 2.42 -4.22 -14.54
C GLY A 121 1.78 -4.00 -13.18
N MET A 122 1.40 -2.76 -12.94
CA MET A 122 0.62 -2.32 -11.80
C MET A 122 -0.71 -1.77 -12.32
N PHE A 123 -1.83 -2.39 -11.96
CA PHE A 123 -3.08 -2.08 -12.66
C PHE A 123 -4.35 -2.38 -11.89
N THR A 124 -5.36 -1.60 -12.22
CA THR A 124 -6.77 -1.96 -12.15
C THR A 124 -7.46 -1.50 -13.42
N PHE A 125 -8.28 -2.35 -14.02
CA PHE A 125 -9.05 -1.99 -15.20
C PHE A 125 -10.47 -2.55 -15.11
N VAL A 126 -11.37 -1.95 -15.88
CA VAL A 126 -12.73 -2.40 -16.07
C VAL A 126 -13.04 -2.35 -17.57
N ILE A 127 -13.52 -3.45 -18.11
CA ILE A 127 -14.01 -3.58 -19.49
C ILE A 127 -15.52 -3.87 -19.43
N TRP A 128 -16.29 -3.07 -20.13
CA TRP A 128 -17.71 -3.30 -20.36
C TRP A 128 -17.94 -3.89 -21.76
N ASP A 129 -18.46 -5.10 -21.82
CA ASP A 129 -18.88 -5.73 -23.07
C ASP A 129 -20.36 -5.42 -23.31
N GLN A 130 -20.61 -4.58 -24.31
CA GLN A 130 -21.94 -4.13 -24.68
C GLN A 130 -22.79 -5.24 -25.34
N LYS A 131 -22.16 -6.26 -25.92
CA LYS A 131 -22.86 -7.39 -26.56
C LYS A 131 -23.38 -8.39 -25.54
N THR A 132 -22.52 -8.77 -24.60
CA THR A 132 -22.88 -9.75 -23.55
C THR A 132 -23.50 -9.09 -22.32
N LYS A 133 -23.41 -7.76 -22.19
CA LYS A 133 -23.82 -7.01 -20.99
C LYS A 133 -23.08 -7.46 -19.73
N THR A 134 -21.80 -7.76 -19.89
CA THR A 134 -20.90 -8.22 -18.84
C THR A 134 -19.84 -7.18 -18.57
N MET A 135 -19.58 -6.92 -17.29
CA MET A 135 -18.45 -6.12 -16.85
C MET A 135 -17.35 -7.05 -16.35
N PHE A 136 -16.17 -6.93 -16.92
CA PHE A 136 -14.96 -7.68 -16.53
C PHE A 136 -13.91 -6.73 -16.01
N GLY A 137 -13.19 -7.10 -14.95
CA GLY A 137 -12.07 -6.30 -14.46
C GLY A 137 -11.09 -7.11 -13.63
N ALA A 138 -9.90 -6.55 -13.42
CA ALA A 138 -8.86 -7.21 -12.64
C ALA A 138 -7.99 -6.20 -11.88
N ARG A 139 -7.35 -6.68 -10.82
CA ARG A 139 -6.36 -5.96 -10.01
C ARG A 139 -5.03 -6.69 -10.05
N ASP A 140 -3.92 -5.96 -10.12
CA ASP A 140 -2.57 -6.52 -10.20
C ASP A 140 -2.22 -7.48 -9.06
N ILE A 141 -1.17 -8.28 -9.27
CA ILE A 141 -0.78 -9.38 -8.38
C ILE A 141 -0.36 -8.93 -6.98
N PHE A 142 0.08 -7.68 -6.82
CA PHE A 142 0.47 -7.09 -5.55
C PHE A 142 -0.61 -6.17 -4.97
N GLY A 143 -1.65 -5.81 -5.75
CA GLY A 143 -2.63 -4.82 -5.35
C GLY A 143 -2.07 -3.41 -5.24
N ILE A 144 -1.05 -3.06 -6.07
CA ILE A 144 -0.43 -1.72 -6.12
C ILE A 144 -1.48 -0.67 -6.43
N LYS A 145 -2.38 -0.96 -7.39
CA LYS A 145 -3.47 -0.05 -7.72
C LYS A 145 -4.72 -0.39 -6.93
N PRO A 146 -5.37 0.61 -6.32
CA PRO A 146 -6.55 0.38 -5.50
C PRO A 146 -7.79 0.13 -6.35
N PHE A 147 -8.65 -0.77 -5.88
CA PHE A 147 -9.98 -1.00 -6.41
C PHE A 147 -10.94 -1.31 -5.28
N TYR A 148 -11.96 -0.48 -5.12
CA TYR A 148 -13.04 -0.64 -4.16
C TYR A 148 -14.36 -0.90 -4.87
N TYR A 149 -15.26 -1.64 -4.22
CA TYR A 149 -16.59 -1.88 -4.75
C TYR A 149 -17.65 -1.95 -3.64
N TYR A 150 -18.89 -1.65 -4.04
CA TYR A 150 -20.11 -1.77 -3.25
C TYR A 150 -21.14 -2.48 -4.13
N ASN A 151 -21.74 -3.58 -3.66
CA ASN A 151 -22.74 -4.35 -4.41
C ASN A 151 -23.92 -4.65 -3.50
N GLN A 152 -24.95 -3.82 -3.54
CA GLN A 152 -26.13 -3.94 -2.69
C GLN A 152 -27.39 -3.47 -3.44
N ASP A 153 -28.51 -4.13 -3.18
CA ASP A 153 -29.83 -3.73 -3.65
C ASP A 153 -29.93 -3.48 -5.17
N GLY A 154 -29.15 -4.22 -5.97
CA GLY A 154 -29.10 -4.06 -7.43
C GLY A 154 -28.23 -2.92 -7.94
N LEU A 155 -27.53 -2.21 -7.06
CA LEU A 155 -26.53 -1.19 -7.36
C LEU A 155 -25.12 -1.75 -7.18
N PHE A 156 -24.30 -1.68 -8.22
CA PHE A 156 -22.87 -1.97 -8.17
C PHE A 156 -22.09 -0.69 -8.38
N LEU A 157 -21.34 -0.25 -7.37
CA LEU A 157 -20.39 0.88 -7.47
C LEU A 157 -18.97 0.34 -7.46
N PHE A 158 -18.07 0.98 -8.19
CA PHE A 158 -16.65 0.70 -8.10
C PHE A 158 -15.80 1.95 -8.32
N GLY A 159 -14.56 1.92 -7.85
CA GLY A 159 -13.64 3.04 -8.05
C GLY A 159 -12.27 2.84 -7.42
N SER A 160 -11.34 3.70 -7.81
CA SER A 160 -10.01 3.79 -7.21
C SER A 160 -10.06 4.26 -5.76
N GLU A 161 -11.09 5.00 -5.38
CA GLU A 161 -11.26 5.58 -4.04
C GLU A 161 -12.72 5.57 -3.59
N ILE A 162 -12.94 5.26 -2.29
CA ILE A 162 -14.28 5.12 -1.70
C ILE A 162 -15.04 6.44 -1.76
N LYS A 163 -14.36 7.58 -1.60
CA LYS A 163 -15.00 8.90 -1.62
C LYS A 163 -15.76 9.18 -2.94
N SER A 164 -15.37 8.53 -4.03
CA SER A 164 -16.11 8.66 -5.30
C SER A 164 -17.57 8.19 -5.18
N PHE A 165 -17.85 7.20 -4.31
CA PHE A 165 -19.21 6.69 -4.07
C PHE A 165 -20.11 7.71 -3.38
N LEU A 166 -19.55 8.68 -2.65
CA LEU A 166 -20.32 9.72 -1.94
C LEU A 166 -21.18 10.56 -2.86
N ALA A 167 -20.86 10.65 -4.14
CA ALA A 167 -21.64 11.38 -5.14
C ALA A 167 -22.82 10.58 -5.69
N HIS A 168 -22.88 9.26 -5.44
CA HIS A 168 -23.98 8.43 -5.92
C HIS A 168 -25.13 8.40 -4.91
N PRO A 169 -26.36 8.81 -5.29
CA PRO A 169 -27.48 8.95 -4.34
C PRO A 169 -27.93 7.62 -3.73
N GLY A 170 -27.67 6.48 -4.38
CA GLY A 170 -27.96 5.15 -3.87
C GLY A 170 -26.91 4.58 -2.91
N PHE A 171 -25.79 5.26 -2.72
CA PHE A 171 -24.77 4.81 -1.78
C PHE A 171 -25.21 5.03 -0.34
N LYS A 172 -25.33 3.95 0.42
CA LYS A 172 -25.64 4.00 1.85
C LYS A 172 -24.35 4.14 2.66
N LYS A 173 -24.00 5.39 3.02
CA LYS A 173 -22.83 5.68 3.81
C LYS A 173 -23.04 5.30 5.28
N GLU A 174 -22.57 4.14 5.68
CA GLU A 174 -22.64 3.60 7.03
C GLU A 174 -21.24 3.23 7.54
N LEU A 175 -20.96 3.51 8.83
CA LEU A 175 -19.72 3.06 9.47
C LEU A 175 -19.77 1.54 9.71
N ASN A 176 -18.72 0.83 9.34
CA ASN A 176 -18.48 -0.56 9.74
C ASN A 176 -17.87 -0.59 11.14
N GLU A 177 -18.70 -0.27 12.15
CA GLU A 177 -18.27 -0.02 13.52
C GLU A 177 -17.63 -1.26 14.17
N GLU A 178 -18.00 -2.46 13.71
CA GLU A 178 -17.41 -3.72 14.18
C GLU A 178 -15.91 -3.86 13.82
N ARG A 179 -15.40 -3.06 12.88
CA ARG A 179 -13.98 -3.03 12.51
C ARG A 179 -13.15 -2.07 13.37
N LEU A 180 -13.78 -1.24 14.22
CA LEU A 180 -13.07 -0.27 15.05
C LEU A 180 -12.04 -0.91 16.01
N PRO A 181 -12.36 -1.98 16.77
CA PRO A 181 -11.35 -2.63 17.60
C PRO A 181 -10.20 -3.28 16.82
N GLU A 182 -10.48 -3.76 15.61
CA GLU A 182 -9.48 -4.32 14.69
C GLU A 182 -8.50 -3.23 14.26
N TYR A 183 -9.03 -2.11 13.75
CA TYR A 183 -8.25 -0.93 13.42
C TYR A 183 -7.38 -0.45 14.60
N LEU A 184 -7.94 -0.30 15.80
CA LEU A 184 -7.19 0.10 16.99
C LEU A 184 -6.11 -0.92 17.39
N SER A 185 -6.25 -2.18 17.01
CA SER A 185 -5.28 -3.22 17.34
C SER A 185 -4.05 -3.23 16.44
N ILE A 186 -4.22 -2.98 15.14
CA ILE A 186 -3.20 -3.19 14.11
C ILE A 186 -3.09 -2.06 13.08
N GLU A 187 -3.81 -0.96 13.28
CA GLU A 187 -3.76 0.28 12.49
C GLU A 187 -4.42 0.23 11.10
N TYR A 188 -4.86 -0.93 10.63
CA TYR A 188 -5.55 -1.13 9.35
C TYR A 188 -6.54 -2.30 9.44
N ILE A 189 -7.36 -2.51 8.40
CA ILE A 189 -8.23 -3.69 8.29
C ILE A 189 -7.52 -4.73 7.40
N PRO A 190 -7.10 -5.90 7.97
CA PRO A 190 -6.22 -6.87 7.30
C PRO A 190 -6.95 -7.84 6.36
N ASN A 191 -8.06 -7.42 5.80
CA ASN A 191 -8.88 -8.20 4.87
C ASN A 191 -9.55 -7.28 3.83
N GLU A 192 -10.48 -7.82 3.06
CA GLU A 192 -11.17 -7.12 1.99
C GLU A 192 -12.19 -6.09 2.49
N GLU A 193 -12.62 -6.15 3.75
CA GLU A 193 -13.56 -5.18 4.31
C GLU A 193 -12.93 -3.80 4.50
N THR A 194 -13.77 -2.79 4.68
CA THR A 194 -13.35 -1.42 4.95
C THR A 194 -14.06 -0.86 6.18
N MET A 195 -13.68 0.35 6.59
CA MET A 195 -14.42 1.10 7.62
C MET A 195 -15.78 1.61 7.12
N PHE A 196 -16.11 1.45 5.85
CA PHE A 196 -17.46 1.67 5.31
C PHE A 196 -18.16 0.33 5.15
N LYS A 197 -19.34 0.21 5.74
CA LYS A 197 -20.14 -1.02 5.71
C LYS A 197 -20.52 -1.37 4.26
N ASN A 198 -20.39 -2.65 3.90
CA ASN A 198 -20.65 -3.17 2.56
C ASN A 198 -19.75 -2.60 1.43
N VAL A 199 -18.68 -1.90 1.78
CA VAL A 199 -17.63 -1.51 0.84
C VAL A 199 -16.46 -2.46 1.02
N TYR A 200 -15.99 -3.04 -0.10
CA TYR A 200 -14.94 -4.04 -0.11
C TYR A 200 -13.81 -3.64 -1.05
N LYS A 201 -12.61 -4.15 -0.75
CA LYS A 201 -11.43 -4.09 -1.61
C LYS A 201 -11.43 -5.30 -2.53
N LEU A 202 -11.19 -5.13 -3.83
CA LEU A 202 -10.89 -6.28 -4.69
C LEU A 202 -9.53 -6.86 -4.27
N PRO A 203 -9.43 -8.15 -3.93
CA PRO A 203 -8.15 -8.73 -3.51
C PRO A 203 -7.08 -8.64 -4.60
N SER A 204 -5.80 -8.57 -4.19
CA SER A 204 -4.66 -8.63 -5.13
C SER A 204 -4.64 -9.93 -5.92
N GLY A 205 -4.24 -9.87 -7.19
CA GLY A 205 -4.22 -11.06 -8.06
C GLY A 205 -5.59 -11.66 -8.32
N CYS A 206 -6.66 -10.84 -8.20
CA CYS A 206 -8.03 -11.25 -8.48
C CYS A 206 -8.61 -10.48 -9.68
N MET A 207 -9.53 -11.14 -10.36
CA MET A 207 -10.40 -10.59 -11.37
C MET A 207 -11.85 -10.72 -10.92
N PHE A 208 -12.72 -9.95 -11.53
CA PHE A 208 -14.16 -10.06 -11.30
C PHE A 208 -14.95 -10.04 -12.59
N THR A 209 -16.10 -10.68 -12.56
CA THR A 209 -17.16 -10.59 -13.56
C THR A 209 -18.43 -10.12 -12.86
N TRP A 210 -19.05 -9.08 -13.39
CA TRP A 210 -20.38 -8.65 -12.95
C TRP A 210 -21.36 -8.76 -14.13
N GLU A 211 -22.43 -9.52 -13.89
CA GLU A 211 -23.47 -9.76 -14.88
C GLU A 211 -24.83 -9.83 -14.18
N ASN A 212 -25.82 -9.11 -14.69
CA ASN A 212 -27.20 -9.15 -14.19
C ASN A 212 -27.39 -8.87 -12.70
N GLY A 213 -26.46 -8.15 -12.06
CA GLY A 213 -26.49 -7.83 -10.61
C GLY A 213 -25.67 -8.80 -9.76
N GLU A 214 -25.17 -9.89 -10.34
CA GLU A 214 -24.31 -10.86 -9.67
C GLU A 214 -22.83 -10.53 -9.89
N LEU A 215 -22.05 -10.53 -8.79
CA LEU A 215 -20.62 -10.31 -8.79
C LEU A 215 -19.91 -11.63 -8.46
N THR A 216 -19.04 -12.06 -9.36
CA THR A 216 -18.14 -13.21 -9.14
C THR A 216 -16.71 -12.69 -9.06
N VAL A 217 -15.98 -13.08 -8.03
CA VAL A 217 -14.56 -12.74 -7.85
C VAL A 217 -13.72 -14.02 -7.90
N GLU A 218 -12.71 -14.04 -8.77
CA GLU A 218 -11.85 -15.20 -8.99
C GLU A 218 -10.38 -14.79 -8.88
N ARG A 219 -9.57 -15.68 -8.31
CA ARG A 219 -8.12 -15.47 -8.20
C ARG A 219 -7.43 -16.00 -9.46
N TYR A 220 -6.69 -15.12 -10.16
CA TYR A 220 -5.90 -15.51 -11.34
C TYR A 220 -4.42 -15.71 -11.03
N TYR A 221 -3.94 -15.21 -9.87
CA TYR A 221 -2.54 -15.35 -9.44
C TYR A 221 -2.43 -15.61 -7.94
N GLU A 222 -1.58 -16.55 -7.56
CA GLU A 222 -1.31 -16.89 -6.17
C GLU A 222 0.21 -16.90 -5.91
N ILE A 223 0.63 -16.22 -4.83
CA ILE A 223 2.04 -16.18 -4.42
C ILE A 223 2.41 -17.52 -3.75
N LYS A 224 3.30 -18.29 -4.38
CA LYS A 224 3.79 -19.59 -3.91
C LYS A 224 5.29 -19.64 -3.97
N TYR A 225 5.94 -19.98 -2.85
CA TYR A 225 7.39 -20.22 -2.82
C TYR A 225 7.76 -21.49 -3.61
N HIS A 226 8.85 -21.40 -4.38
CA HIS A 226 9.43 -22.49 -5.16
C HIS A 226 10.96 -22.44 -5.05
N VAL A 227 11.44 -22.63 -3.81
CA VAL A 227 12.83 -22.44 -3.42
C VAL A 227 13.79 -23.32 -4.24
N ASP A 228 14.85 -22.71 -4.76
CA ASP A 228 15.93 -23.37 -5.48
C ASP A 228 17.24 -23.34 -4.67
N ASP A 229 17.54 -24.42 -3.98
CA ASP A 229 18.73 -24.57 -3.15
C ASP A 229 20.01 -24.91 -3.95
N SER A 230 19.91 -25.07 -5.27
CA SER A 230 21.04 -25.46 -6.13
C SER A 230 22.04 -24.32 -6.37
N LYS A 231 21.62 -23.08 -6.19
CA LYS A 231 22.42 -21.88 -6.48
C LYS A 231 23.13 -21.35 -5.25
N SER A 232 24.36 -20.88 -5.45
CA SER A 232 25.15 -20.16 -4.46
C SER A 232 24.59 -18.74 -4.20
N LEU A 233 25.04 -18.11 -3.12
CA LEU A 233 24.72 -16.71 -2.82
C LEU A 233 25.15 -15.78 -3.96
N GLU A 234 26.33 -16.01 -4.51
CA GLU A 234 26.91 -15.18 -5.58
C GLU A 234 26.11 -15.27 -6.89
N GLU A 235 25.59 -16.44 -7.22
CA GLU A 235 24.68 -16.64 -8.34
C GLU A 235 23.35 -15.90 -8.12
N TRP A 236 22.78 -15.95 -6.91
CA TRP A 236 21.59 -15.20 -6.58
C TRP A 236 21.81 -13.69 -6.63
N GLU A 237 22.94 -13.19 -6.14
CA GLU A 237 23.29 -11.77 -6.25
C GLU A 237 23.33 -11.30 -7.71
N LYS A 238 23.89 -12.14 -8.60
CA LYS A 238 23.90 -11.83 -10.04
C LYS A 238 22.49 -11.84 -10.63
N ILE A 239 21.67 -12.85 -10.33
CA ILE A 239 20.30 -12.95 -10.80
C ILE A 239 19.48 -11.74 -10.33
N ILE A 240 19.60 -11.35 -9.06
CA ILE A 240 18.94 -10.15 -8.52
C ILE A 240 19.37 -8.91 -9.32
N THR A 241 20.68 -8.75 -9.54
CA THR A 241 21.22 -7.60 -10.28
C THR A 241 20.64 -7.50 -11.69
N ASP A 242 20.68 -8.60 -12.43
CA ASP A 242 20.24 -8.64 -13.84
C ASP A 242 18.72 -8.42 -13.94
N THR A 243 17.94 -9.10 -13.11
CA THR A 243 16.47 -8.97 -13.09
C THR A 243 16.02 -7.59 -12.60
N PHE A 244 16.74 -7.01 -11.63
CA PHE A 244 16.41 -5.67 -11.14
C PHE A 244 16.69 -4.59 -12.18
N ALA A 245 17.80 -4.71 -12.94
CA ALA A 245 18.10 -3.80 -14.04
C ALA A 245 17.01 -3.83 -15.13
N GLU A 246 16.53 -5.03 -15.49
CA GLU A 246 15.41 -5.22 -16.42
C GLU A 246 14.10 -4.62 -15.86
N SER A 247 13.83 -4.85 -14.57
CA SER A 247 12.65 -4.28 -13.91
C SER A 247 12.69 -2.75 -13.92
N VAL A 248 13.82 -2.15 -13.52
CA VAL A 248 13.98 -0.69 -13.53
C VAL A 248 13.78 -0.13 -14.93
N ALA A 249 14.35 -0.77 -15.97
CA ALA A 249 14.16 -0.36 -17.36
C ALA A 249 12.68 -0.38 -17.77
N ALA A 250 11.94 -1.44 -17.41
CA ALA A 250 10.50 -1.54 -17.67
C ALA A 250 9.71 -0.43 -16.93
N HIS A 251 10.07 -0.11 -15.70
CA HIS A 251 9.42 0.94 -14.91
C HIS A 251 9.80 2.37 -15.35
N GLN A 252 10.74 2.56 -16.25
CA GLN A 252 11.07 3.85 -16.83
C GLN A 252 10.29 4.18 -18.11
N ILE A 253 9.52 3.25 -18.67
CA ILE A 253 8.71 3.49 -19.88
C ILE A 253 7.71 4.61 -19.62
N ALA A 254 7.93 5.78 -20.20
CA ALA A 254 7.09 6.98 -20.08
C ALA A 254 7.44 7.99 -21.17
N ASP A 255 6.45 8.78 -21.61
CA ASP A 255 6.65 9.94 -22.51
C ASP A 255 6.88 11.25 -21.72
N VAL A 256 7.11 11.15 -20.41
CA VAL A 256 7.36 12.26 -19.47
C VAL A 256 8.60 12.01 -18.63
N GLU A 257 9.14 13.06 -18.00
CA GLU A 257 10.30 12.91 -17.10
C GLU A 257 9.98 12.01 -15.91
N VAL A 258 10.92 11.12 -15.60
CA VAL A 258 10.90 10.20 -14.46
C VAL A 258 11.96 10.63 -13.45
N GLY A 259 11.60 10.61 -12.17
CA GLY A 259 12.52 10.85 -11.04
C GLY A 259 12.55 9.66 -10.09
N CYS A 260 13.23 9.81 -8.95
CA CYS A 260 13.32 8.76 -7.94
C CYS A 260 13.14 9.33 -6.53
N PHE A 261 12.44 8.61 -5.66
CA PHE A 261 12.51 8.86 -4.23
C PHE A 261 13.80 8.27 -3.66
N LEU A 262 14.46 9.02 -2.82
CA LEU A 262 15.73 8.64 -2.21
C LEU A 262 15.70 8.86 -0.70
N SER A 263 15.84 7.77 0.05
CA SER A 263 16.23 7.76 1.45
C SER A 263 17.73 7.44 1.55
N SER A 264 18.24 7.25 2.75
CA SER A 264 19.62 6.76 2.92
C SER A 264 19.74 5.23 2.85
N GLY A 265 18.64 4.54 2.60
CA GLY A 265 18.56 3.08 2.60
C GLY A 265 19.07 2.43 1.32
N VAL A 266 19.53 1.18 1.42
CA VAL A 266 20.05 0.41 0.29
C VAL A 266 19.04 0.28 -0.86
N ASP A 267 17.76 0.11 -0.55
CA ASP A 267 16.71 -0.13 -1.55
C ASP A 267 16.52 1.05 -2.50
N SER A 268 16.27 2.24 -1.94
CA SER A 268 16.11 3.47 -2.71
C SER A 268 17.40 3.88 -3.42
N SER A 269 18.56 3.67 -2.79
CA SER A 269 19.86 3.93 -3.41
C SER A 269 20.10 3.00 -4.59
N PHE A 270 19.69 1.74 -4.50
CA PHE A 270 19.82 0.78 -5.61
C PHE A 270 18.93 1.17 -6.78
N VAL A 271 17.68 1.62 -6.52
CA VAL A 271 16.79 2.17 -7.56
C VAL A 271 17.44 3.38 -8.24
N VAL A 272 17.86 4.39 -7.47
CA VAL A 272 18.45 5.63 -8.03
C VAL A 272 19.70 5.34 -8.86
N ASN A 273 20.58 4.47 -8.35
CA ASN A 273 21.80 4.07 -9.03
C ASN A 273 21.50 3.37 -10.37
N GLU A 274 20.51 2.49 -10.40
CA GLU A 274 20.16 1.75 -11.62
C GLU A 274 19.52 2.68 -12.66
N VAL A 275 18.60 3.57 -12.24
CA VAL A 275 17.99 4.57 -13.13
C VAL A 275 19.06 5.51 -13.71
N ALA A 276 20.03 5.94 -12.90
CA ALA A 276 21.08 6.87 -13.33
C ALA A 276 21.97 6.32 -14.45
N LYS A 277 22.13 5.00 -14.57
CA LYS A 277 22.89 4.37 -15.67
C LYS A 277 22.26 4.62 -17.04
N GLY A 278 20.93 4.61 -17.11
CA GLY A 278 20.18 4.83 -18.35
C GLY A 278 19.69 6.26 -18.56
N THR A 279 19.58 7.06 -17.48
CA THR A 279 19.01 8.40 -17.49
C THR A 279 19.94 9.39 -16.76
N PRO A 280 20.92 9.97 -17.46
CA PRO A 280 21.98 10.79 -16.83
C PRO A 280 21.51 12.04 -16.09
N HIS A 281 20.29 12.51 -16.34
CA HIS A 281 19.71 13.72 -15.75
C HIS A 281 18.56 13.43 -14.78
N VAL A 282 18.42 12.18 -14.34
CA VAL A 282 17.41 11.81 -13.35
C VAL A 282 17.56 12.66 -12.09
N LYS A 283 16.44 13.07 -11.52
CA LYS A 283 16.39 13.83 -10.25
C LYS A 283 16.02 12.91 -9.12
N SER A 284 16.70 13.01 -7.98
CA SER A 284 16.31 12.34 -6.74
C SER A 284 15.61 13.32 -5.80
N PHE A 285 14.60 12.81 -5.09
CA PHE A 285 13.81 13.59 -4.14
C PHE A 285 13.92 12.96 -2.76
N SER A 286 14.14 13.81 -1.75
CA SER A 286 14.30 13.39 -0.36
C SER A 286 13.53 14.31 0.57
N VAL A 287 13.06 13.75 1.70
CA VAL A 287 12.41 14.51 2.76
C VAL A 287 13.11 14.24 4.10
N GLY A 288 13.13 15.22 4.97
CA GLY A 288 13.65 15.11 6.33
C GLY A 288 12.98 16.08 7.27
N TYR A 289 13.53 16.22 8.45
CA TYR A 289 13.00 17.06 9.52
C TYR A 289 13.99 18.13 9.94
N ALA A 290 13.49 19.14 10.65
CA ALA A 290 14.34 20.13 11.29
C ALA A 290 15.20 19.49 12.38
N GLU A 291 14.66 18.48 13.06
CA GLU A 291 15.36 17.70 14.10
C GLU A 291 16.33 16.70 13.45
N GLU A 292 17.63 17.02 13.49
CA GLU A 292 18.70 16.25 12.83
C GLU A 292 18.70 14.76 13.20
N LYS A 293 18.36 14.39 14.44
CA LYS A 293 18.33 13.00 14.91
C LYS A 293 17.31 12.12 14.18
N TYR A 294 16.33 12.73 13.49
CA TYR A 294 15.30 12.06 12.70
C TYR A 294 15.50 12.26 11.18
N SER A 295 16.52 13.03 10.76
CA SER A 295 16.71 13.38 9.35
C SER A 295 17.76 12.51 8.68
N GLU A 296 17.40 11.83 7.62
CA GLU A 296 18.30 11.09 6.73
C GLU A 296 18.86 11.94 5.58
N LEU A 297 18.46 13.22 5.47
CA LEU A 297 18.83 14.11 4.36
C LEU A 297 20.34 14.23 4.12
N PRO A 298 21.20 14.42 5.15
CA PRO A 298 22.63 14.55 4.89
C PRO A 298 23.21 13.35 4.13
N TYR A 299 22.73 12.17 4.46
CA TYR A 299 23.19 10.94 3.87
C TYR A 299 22.67 10.72 2.45
N ALA A 300 21.40 11.04 2.21
CA ALA A 300 20.81 10.97 0.87
C ALA A 300 21.51 11.95 -0.08
N GLN A 301 21.84 13.16 0.38
CA GLN A 301 22.56 14.17 -0.38
C GLN A 301 24.02 13.77 -0.67
N GLU A 302 24.70 13.16 0.30
CA GLU A 302 26.06 12.62 0.12
C GLU A 302 26.08 11.56 -0.98
N PHE A 303 25.19 10.57 -0.90
CA PHE A 303 25.06 9.53 -1.92
C PHE A 303 24.73 10.12 -3.32
N SER A 304 23.76 11.02 -3.40
CA SER A 304 23.42 11.67 -4.68
C SER A 304 24.60 12.39 -5.30
N LYS A 305 25.40 13.10 -4.48
CA LYS A 305 26.61 13.78 -4.93
C LYS A 305 27.66 12.78 -5.45
N GLU A 306 27.83 11.66 -4.75
CA GLU A 306 28.81 10.63 -5.10
C GLU A 306 28.52 9.99 -6.47
N ILE A 307 27.23 9.74 -6.78
CA ILE A 307 26.81 9.17 -8.05
C ILE A 307 26.45 10.21 -9.14
N GLY A 308 26.62 11.52 -8.84
CA GLY A 308 26.38 12.60 -9.79
C GLY A 308 24.90 12.88 -10.10
N VAL A 309 23.97 12.48 -9.25
CA VAL A 309 22.52 12.69 -9.43
C VAL A 309 22.07 13.96 -8.68
N PRO A 310 21.34 14.90 -9.34
CA PRO A 310 20.76 16.05 -8.65
C PRO A 310 19.81 15.63 -7.52
N SER A 311 20.03 16.15 -6.31
CA SER A 311 19.20 15.88 -5.13
C SER A 311 18.34 17.10 -4.78
N ILE A 312 17.03 16.92 -4.74
CA ILE A 312 16.06 17.94 -4.37
C ILE A 312 15.41 17.51 -3.05
N ALA A 313 15.71 18.26 -1.99
CA ALA A 313 15.28 17.93 -0.64
C ALA A 313 14.32 18.98 -0.09
N ASN A 314 13.39 18.54 0.77
CA ASN A 314 12.59 19.42 1.61
C ASN A 314 12.61 18.95 3.06
N LYS A 315 12.28 19.86 3.98
CA LYS A 315 12.13 19.58 5.40
C LYS A 315 10.68 19.80 5.80
N VAL A 316 10.20 18.96 6.69
CA VAL A 316 8.86 19.03 7.27
C VAL A 316 9.01 19.35 8.75
N ASP A 317 8.28 20.33 9.24
CA ASP A 317 8.18 20.65 10.66
C ASP A 317 6.87 20.14 11.26
N ALA A 318 6.76 20.24 12.58
CA ALA A 318 5.60 19.79 13.31
C ALA A 318 4.31 20.53 12.90
N GLU A 319 4.38 21.83 12.62
CA GLU A 319 3.22 22.62 12.24
C GLU A 319 2.63 22.14 10.91
N GLN A 320 3.48 22.03 9.89
CA GLN A 320 3.09 21.48 8.58
C GLN A 320 2.51 20.08 8.70
N PHE A 321 3.13 19.21 9.52
CA PHE A 321 2.68 17.85 9.72
C PHE A 321 1.27 17.77 10.31
N PHE A 322 1.00 18.50 11.40
CA PHE A 322 -0.31 18.49 12.06
C PHE A 322 -1.39 19.18 11.22
N GLU A 323 -1.06 20.30 10.55
CA GLU A 323 -2.01 20.99 9.65
C GLU A 323 -2.42 20.13 8.45
N ALA A 324 -1.47 19.42 7.84
CA ALA A 324 -1.75 18.56 6.70
C ALA A 324 -2.55 17.31 7.07
N ASN A 325 -2.50 16.85 8.33
CA ASN A 325 -3.06 15.54 8.70
C ASN A 325 -4.56 15.42 8.37
N ARG A 326 -5.34 16.48 8.58
CA ARG A 326 -6.76 16.46 8.21
C ARG A 326 -6.97 16.20 6.71
N LEU A 327 -6.17 16.82 5.86
CA LEU A 327 -6.21 16.65 4.41
C LEU A 327 -5.71 15.25 4.02
N ILE A 328 -4.66 14.77 4.68
CA ILE A 328 -4.12 13.41 4.50
C ILE A 328 -5.19 12.36 4.79
N GLN A 329 -5.91 12.46 5.93
CA GLN A 329 -6.98 11.53 6.26
C GLN A 329 -8.14 11.56 5.24
N TRP A 330 -8.38 12.69 4.57
CA TRP A 330 -9.32 12.74 3.44
C TRP A 330 -8.83 11.93 2.23
N TYR A 331 -7.54 12.05 1.88
CA TYR A 331 -6.98 11.31 0.75
C TYR A 331 -6.91 9.79 0.98
N LEU A 332 -6.82 9.35 2.21
CA LEU A 332 -6.69 7.93 2.57
C LEU A 332 -7.99 7.13 2.43
N ASP A 333 -9.16 7.75 2.47
CA ASP A 333 -10.50 7.13 2.53
C ASP A 333 -10.79 6.37 3.83
N GLU A 334 -9.84 5.64 4.37
CA GLU A 334 -9.92 4.90 5.62
C GLU A 334 -9.00 5.54 6.67
N PRO A 335 -9.31 5.43 7.98
CA PRO A 335 -8.39 5.96 8.98
C PRO A 335 -7.10 5.15 8.94
N MET A 336 -5.98 5.83 8.84
CA MET A 336 -4.65 5.23 8.87
C MET A 336 -3.77 6.06 9.80
N PRO A 337 -3.21 5.48 10.86
CA PRO A 337 -2.41 6.21 11.82
C PRO A 337 -0.90 6.04 11.59
N ASN A 338 -0.47 5.68 10.38
CA ASN A 338 0.94 5.55 10.07
C ASN A 338 1.59 6.93 9.90
N PRO A 339 2.46 7.39 10.84
CA PRO A 339 3.00 8.74 10.78
C PRO A 339 3.83 9.04 9.51
N ALA A 340 4.28 8.00 8.79
CA ALA A 340 5.05 8.15 7.55
C ALA A 340 4.24 8.73 6.37
N GLU A 341 2.91 8.83 6.50
CA GLU A 341 2.04 9.48 5.51
C GLU A 341 2.40 10.96 5.31
N GLY A 342 2.60 11.68 6.41
CA GLY A 342 2.89 13.11 6.38
C GLY A 342 4.14 13.43 5.53
N PRO A 343 5.32 12.94 5.89
CA PRO A 343 6.52 13.18 5.09
C PRO A 343 6.43 12.64 3.65
N LEU A 344 5.73 11.52 3.41
CA LEU A 344 5.53 11.00 2.05
C LEU A 344 4.63 11.95 1.22
N TYR A 345 3.58 12.52 1.82
CA TYR A 345 2.75 13.54 1.19
C TYR A 345 3.58 14.76 0.75
N PHE A 346 4.41 15.29 1.64
CA PHE A 346 5.27 16.45 1.32
C PHE A 346 6.40 16.11 0.35
N LEU A 347 6.93 14.88 0.39
CA LEU A 347 7.89 14.40 -0.59
C LEU A 347 7.28 14.36 -2.00
N ALA A 348 6.06 13.80 -2.12
CA ALA A 348 5.33 13.74 -3.38
C ALA A 348 4.96 15.16 -3.89
N GLN A 349 4.50 16.04 -2.99
CA GLN A 349 4.20 17.44 -3.31
C GLN A 349 5.43 18.18 -3.86
N ASN A 350 6.60 17.93 -3.32
CA ASN A 350 7.83 18.53 -3.81
C ASN A 350 8.24 17.94 -5.17
N ALA A 351 8.21 16.62 -5.33
CA ALA A 351 8.60 15.94 -6.57
C ALA A 351 7.70 16.32 -7.76
N ARG A 352 6.39 16.48 -7.51
CA ARG A 352 5.40 16.84 -8.55
C ARG A 352 5.70 18.16 -9.27
N LYS A 353 6.45 19.07 -8.65
CA LYS A 353 6.90 20.32 -9.26
C LYS A 353 7.87 20.11 -10.44
N TYR A 354 8.47 18.94 -10.52
CA TYR A 354 9.54 18.62 -11.46
C TYR A 354 9.22 17.45 -12.40
N VAL A 355 8.50 16.44 -11.87
CA VAL A 355 8.24 15.20 -12.62
C VAL A 355 6.80 14.73 -12.41
N LYS A 356 6.30 13.88 -13.32
CA LYS A 356 5.00 13.21 -13.17
C LYS A 356 5.11 11.77 -12.66
N VAL A 357 6.29 11.17 -12.74
CA VAL A 357 6.57 9.78 -12.37
C VAL A 357 7.78 9.73 -11.45
N VAL A 358 7.72 8.91 -10.41
CA VAL A 358 8.87 8.60 -9.54
C VAL A 358 8.96 7.11 -9.30
N LEU A 359 10.20 6.60 -9.22
CA LEU A 359 10.48 5.24 -8.78
C LEU A 359 10.84 5.24 -7.29
N SER A 360 10.40 4.20 -6.57
CA SER A 360 10.62 4.02 -5.12
C SER A 360 11.11 2.62 -4.80
N GLY A 361 11.71 2.47 -3.62
CA GLY A 361 12.23 1.20 -3.10
C GLY A 361 11.23 0.33 -2.34
N GLU A 362 9.93 0.64 -2.39
CA GLU A 362 8.89 -0.12 -1.69
C GLU A 362 8.84 -1.59 -2.14
N GLY A 363 8.48 -2.49 -1.22
CA GLY A 363 8.38 -3.93 -1.45
C GLY A 363 9.70 -4.71 -1.27
N ALA A 364 10.84 -4.03 -1.22
CA ALA A 364 12.13 -4.68 -1.03
C ALA A 364 12.26 -5.39 0.34
N ASP A 365 11.67 -4.83 1.39
CA ASP A 365 11.69 -5.40 2.74
C ASP A 365 10.89 -6.70 2.80
N GLU A 366 9.71 -6.70 2.22
CA GLU A 366 8.79 -7.84 2.23
C GLU A 366 9.32 -9.00 1.37
N LEU A 367 9.81 -8.70 0.16
CA LEU A 367 10.28 -9.72 -0.76
C LEU A 367 11.62 -10.34 -0.34
N PHE A 368 12.56 -9.53 0.14
CA PHE A 368 13.92 -9.96 0.41
C PHE A 368 14.28 -10.09 1.90
N GLY A 369 13.31 -9.97 2.80
CA GLY A 369 13.51 -10.22 4.23
C GLY A 369 14.20 -9.06 4.95
N GLY A 370 13.67 -7.84 4.84
CA GLY A 370 14.28 -6.60 5.34
C GLY A 370 13.94 -6.22 6.77
N TYR A 371 12.87 -6.75 7.35
CA TYR A 371 12.45 -6.34 8.68
C TYR A 371 13.21 -7.07 9.79
N PRO A 372 13.55 -6.38 10.91
CA PRO A 372 14.26 -6.99 12.03
C PRO A 372 13.55 -8.22 12.63
N MET A 373 12.21 -8.29 12.50
CA MET A 373 11.46 -9.44 13.02
C MET A 373 11.77 -10.75 12.27
N TYR A 374 12.18 -10.70 11.00
CA TYR A 374 12.60 -11.89 10.26
C TYR A 374 13.92 -12.45 10.81
N CYS A 375 14.87 -11.59 11.22
CA CYS A 375 16.08 -12.03 11.91
C CYS A 375 15.76 -12.66 13.29
N GLN A 376 14.79 -12.06 14.01
CA GLN A 376 14.34 -12.63 15.29
C GLN A 376 13.71 -14.01 15.09
N ALA A 377 12.95 -14.22 14.00
CA ALA A 377 12.36 -15.50 13.66
C ALA A 377 13.43 -16.58 13.42
N VAL A 378 14.57 -16.23 12.79
CA VAL A 378 15.71 -17.16 12.64
C VAL A 378 16.24 -17.63 14.00
N HIS A 379 16.32 -16.74 15.00
CA HIS A 379 16.72 -17.14 16.37
C HIS A 379 15.70 -18.08 17.01
N PHE A 380 14.39 -17.83 16.82
CA PHE A 380 13.34 -18.70 17.37
C PHE A 380 13.34 -20.06 16.66
N MET A 381 13.52 -20.10 15.36
CA MET A 381 13.66 -21.33 14.59
C MET A 381 14.80 -22.22 15.13
N ASP A 382 15.98 -21.63 15.39
CA ASP A 382 17.10 -22.34 16.02
C ASP A 382 16.78 -22.86 17.43
N TYR A 383 16.04 -22.05 18.21
CA TYR A 383 15.62 -22.46 19.55
C TYR A 383 14.61 -23.61 19.49
N GLU A 384 13.71 -23.58 18.55
CA GLU A 384 12.70 -24.62 18.32
C GLU A 384 13.31 -25.96 17.89
N HIS A 385 14.34 -25.92 17.05
CA HIS A 385 15.07 -27.11 16.64
C HIS A 385 15.82 -27.76 17.82
N LYS A 386 16.31 -26.98 18.79
CA LYS A 386 17.13 -27.45 19.90
C LYS A 386 16.33 -27.84 21.15
N VAL A 387 15.15 -27.23 21.34
CA VAL A 387 14.36 -27.36 22.56
C VAL A 387 12.93 -27.80 22.24
N PRO A 388 12.50 -28.99 22.73
CA PRO A 388 11.14 -29.49 22.53
C PRO A 388 10.04 -28.51 22.97
N LYS A 389 8.93 -28.46 22.23
CA LYS A 389 7.81 -27.53 22.46
C LYS A 389 7.30 -27.51 23.90
N ALA A 390 7.21 -28.68 24.55
CA ALA A 390 6.77 -28.78 25.95
C ALA A 390 7.71 -28.03 26.92
N LEU A 391 9.03 -28.17 26.72
CA LEU A 391 10.04 -27.49 27.54
C LEU A 391 10.04 -25.98 27.27
N ARG A 392 9.88 -25.55 26.01
CA ARG A 392 9.76 -24.12 25.65
C ARG A 392 8.54 -23.51 26.33
N LYS A 393 7.37 -24.17 26.27
CA LYS A 393 6.15 -23.71 26.95
C LYS A 393 6.31 -23.60 28.46
N ALA A 394 6.94 -24.60 29.09
CA ALA A 394 7.22 -24.57 30.53
C ALA A 394 8.18 -23.42 30.91
N ALA A 395 9.26 -23.24 30.15
CA ALA A 395 10.23 -22.16 30.36
C ALA A 395 9.57 -20.77 30.21
N GLY A 396 8.75 -20.58 29.19
CA GLY A 396 7.99 -19.33 28.97
C GLY A 396 6.98 -19.03 30.07
N ALA A 397 6.24 -20.05 30.53
CA ALA A 397 5.28 -19.91 31.62
C ALA A 397 5.96 -19.55 32.97
N VAL A 398 7.13 -20.08 33.23
CA VAL A 398 7.93 -19.70 34.42
C VAL A 398 8.49 -18.29 34.24
N ALA A 399 9.13 -18.00 33.09
CA ALA A 399 9.73 -16.71 32.80
C ALA A 399 8.71 -15.55 32.89
N SER A 400 7.48 -15.77 32.43
CA SER A 400 6.43 -14.74 32.47
C SER A 400 6.08 -14.26 33.88
N LYS A 401 6.25 -15.10 34.89
CA LYS A 401 5.94 -14.83 36.32
C LYS A 401 7.11 -14.22 37.09
N LEU A 402 8.32 -14.25 36.53
CA LEU A 402 9.50 -13.72 37.19
C LEU A 402 9.68 -12.22 36.95
N PRO A 403 10.39 -11.49 37.82
CA PRO A 403 10.84 -10.13 37.54
C PRO A 403 11.64 -10.05 36.24
N ASP A 404 11.86 -8.85 35.75
CA ASP A 404 12.62 -8.65 34.51
C ASP A 404 14.09 -9.09 34.65
N PHE A 405 14.55 -9.91 33.72
CA PHE A 405 15.94 -10.36 33.59
C PHE A 405 16.34 -10.46 32.13
N LYS A 406 17.65 -10.44 31.84
CA LYS A 406 18.16 -10.55 30.49
C LYS A 406 17.77 -11.90 29.87
N GLY A 407 17.01 -11.88 28.77
CA GLY A 407 16.52 -13.10 28.09
C GLY A 407 15.09 -13.50 28.44
N LYS A 408 14.41 -12.85 29.42
CA LYS A 408 13.00 -13.12 29.75
C LYS A 408 12.10 -13.06 28.51
N ASN A 409 12.18 -11.97 27.74
CA ASN A 409 11.37 -11.80 26.55
C ASN A 409 11.63 -12.87 25.49
N PHE A 410 12.86 -13.35 25.36
CA PHE A 410 13.19 -14.46 24.44
C PHE A 410 12.52 -15.76 24.89
N LEU A 411 12.54 -16.10 26.18
CA LEU A 411 11.90 -17.32 26.70
C LEU A 411 10.38 -17.26 26.57
N VAL A 412 9.77 -16.11 26.88
CA VAL A 412 8.32 -15.90 26.74
C VAL A 412 7.89 -16.04 25.28
N ARG A 413 8.55 -15.31 24.38
CA ARG A 413 8.26 -15.37 22.95
C ARG A 413 8.59 -16.70 22.30
N GLY A 414 9.64 -17.40 22.77
CA GLY A 414 10.01 -18.73 22.31
C GLY A 414 9.00 -19.84 22.69
N ALA A 415 8.07 -19.55 23.60
CA ALA A 415 6.94 -20.41 23.95
C ALA A 415 5.70 -20.17 23.07
N GLU A 416 5.69 -19.05 22.33
CA GLU A 416 4.59 -18.64 21.46
C GLU A 416 4.68 -19.32 20.08
N GLU A 417 3.56 -19.45 19.39
CA GLU A 417 3.51 -19.85 17.98
C GLU A 417 3.91 -18.66 17.07
N PRO A 418 4.35 -18.90 15.81
CA PRO A 418 4.76 -17.83 14.89
C PRO A 418 3.76 -16.68 14.75
N TRP A 419 2.46 -16.99 14.60
CA TRP A 419 1.41 -15.98 14.48
C TRP A 419 1.27 -15.10 15.76
N GLN A 420 1.54 -15.66 16.94
CA GLN A 420 1.51 -14.90 18.21
C GLN A 420 2.71 -13.93 18.30
N ARG A 421 3.88 -14.37 17.87
CA ARG A 421 5.07 -13.51 17.79
C ARG A 421 4.91 -12.38 16.80
N TYR A 422 4.29 -12.65 15.65
CA TYR A 422 3.95 -11.67 14.63
C TYR A 422 2.99 -10.61 15.17
N MET A 423 1.93 -11.04 15.82
CA MET A 423 0.97 -10.14 16.45
C MET A 423 1.63 -9.23 17.48
N ARG A 424 2.44 -9.79 18.36
CA ARG A 424 3.16 -9.02 19.39
C ARG A 424 4.08 -7.94 18.79
N ALA A 425 4.63 -8.17 17.62
CA ALA A 425 5.50 -7.22 16.93
C ALA A 425 4.71 -6.06 16.29
N ASN A 426 3.47 -6.31 15.87
CA ASN A 426 2.66 -5.38 15.07
C ASN A 426 1.45 -4.79 15.82
N TYR A 427 1.25 -5.15 17.11
CA TYR A 427 0.10 -4.72 17.88
C TYR A 427 0.33 -3.35 18.53
N VAL A 428 -0.67 -2.47 18.42
CA VAL A 428 -0.75 -1.19 19.13
C VAL A 428 -1.01 -1.42 20.63
N PHE A 429 -1.95 -2.33 20.93
CA PHE A 429 -2.27 -2.74 22.29
C PHE A 429 -1.85 -4.19 22.52
N LEU A 430 -0.81 -4.40 23.30
CA LEU A 430 -0.35 -5.76 23.69
C LEU A 430 -1.35 -6.49 24.59
N ASP A 431 -2.12 -5.75 25.39
CA ASP A 431 -3.23 -6.24 26.20
C ASP A 431 -4.56 -5.83 25.57
N PRO A 432 -5.34 -6.75 25.00
CA PRO A 432 -6.66 -6.45 24.46
C PRO A 432 -7.61 -5.82 25.47
N ALA A 433 -7.46 -6.13 26.77
CA ALA A 433 -8.27 -5.52 27.81
C ALA A 433 -7.96 -4.02 28.01
N GLU A 434 -6.72 -3.59 27.72
CA GLU A 434 -6.38 -2.16 27.71
C GLU A 434 -7.11 -1.44 26.57
N ARG A 435 -7.11 -2.01 25.36
CA ARG A 435 -7.87 -1.49 24.21
C ARG A 435 -9.36 -1.39 24.54
N ASP A 436 -9.94 -2.47 25.08
CA ASP A 436 -11.37 -2.55 25.36
C ASP A 436 -11.81 -1.55 26.42
N ARG A 437 -10.96 -1.21 27.41
CA ARG A 437 -11.22 -0.12 28.36
C ARG A 437 -11.31 1.26 27.69
N CYS A 438 -10.60 1.46 26.59
CA CYS A 438 -10.66 2.72 25.82
C CYS A 438 -11.93 2.83 24.97
N LEU A 439 -12.67 1.75 24.74
CA LEU A 439 -13.88 1.73 23.94
C LEU A 439 -15.13 2.04 24.78
N LYS A 440 -16.08 2.78 24.20
CA LYS A 440 -17.33 3.18 24.88
C LYS A 440 -18.28 2.02 25.09
N LYS A 441 -18.29 1.06 24.18
CA LYS A 441 -19.13 -0.13 24.24
C LYS A 441 -18.31 -1.39 23.98
N ASN A 442 -18.84 -2.53 24.38
CA ASN A 442 -18.26 -3.82 24.06
C ASN A 442 -18.62 -4.17 22.61
N TYR A 443 -17.60 -4.36 21.77
CA TYR A 443 -17.75 -4.84 20.42
C TYR A 443 -17.53 -6.36 20.38
N HIS A 444 -18.30 -7.07 19.57
CA HIS A 444 -18.09 -8.49 19.32
C HIS A 444 -16.95 -8.71 18.32
N SER A 445 -15.83 -8.03 18.57
CA SER A 445 -14.69 -8.08 17.68
C SER A 445 -14.04 -9.44 17.67
N PRO A 446 -13.53 -9.87 16.51
CA PRO A 446 -12.68 -11.03 16.44
C PRO A 446 -11.48 -10.88 17.40
N ARG A 447 -11.08 -11.98 18.02
CA ARG A 447 -9.85 -11.99 18.83
C ARG A 447 -8.64 -11.84 17.90
N PRO A 448 -7.52 -11.36 18.40
CA PRO A 448 -6.30 -11.24 17.59
C PRO A 448 -5.93 -12.49 16.79
N GLU A 449 -6.17 -13.68 17.33
CA GLU A 449 -5.93 -14.95 16.64
C GLU A 449 -6.76 -15.13 15.36
N GLN A 450 -7.91 -14.48 15.30
CA GLN A 450 -8.82 -14.59 14.16
C GLN A 450 -8.34 -13.76 12.95
N PHE A 451 -7.45 -12.79 13.15
CA PHE A 451 -6.92 -11.98 12.05
C PHE A 451 -5.80 -12.69 11.29
N PHE A 452 -4.75 -13.07 11.99
CA PHE A 452 -3.52 -13.53 11.34
C PHE A 452 -3.40 -15.05 11.27
N LYS A 453 -3.96 -15.78 12.26
CA LYS A 453 -3.86 -17.24 12.25
C LYS A 453 -4.32 -17.88 10.93
N PRO A 454 -5.42 -17.45 10.27
CA PRO A 454 -5.81 -18.00 8.97
C PRO A 454 -4.77 -17.81 7.86
N TYR A 455 -3.97 -16.74 7.91
CA TYR A 455 -2.86 -16.54 6.98
C TYR A 455 -1.72 -17.52 7.28
N PHE A 456 -1.33 -17.66 8.54
CA PHE A 456 -0.29 -18.61 8.96
C PHE A 456 -0.68 -20.06 8.70
N ASP A 457 -1.95 -20.42 8.84
CA ASP A 457 -2.44 -21.77 8.55
C ASP A 457 -2.26 -22.19 7.08
N LYS A 458 -2.26 -21.23 6.14
CA LYS A 458 -1.99 -21.46 4.72
C LYS A 458 -0.53 -21.82 4.42
N VAL A 459 0.41 -21.43 5.30
CA VAL A 459 1.86 -21.52 5.07
C VAL A 459 2.60 -22.28 6.17
N GLN A 460 1.91 -23.11 6.95
CA GLN A 460 2.48 -23.89 8.07
C GLN A 460 3.68 -24.78 7.71
N GLY A 461 3.83 -25.17 6.43
CA GLY A 461 4.93 -26.01 5.97
C GLY A 461 6.23 -25.26 5.69
N LEU A 462 6.23 -23.92 5.76
CA LEU A 462 7.39 -23.07 5.52
C LEU A 462 8.12 -22.76 6.83
N ASP A 463 9.41 -22.37 6.74
CA ASP A 463 10.13 -21.81 7.89
C ASP A 463 9.51 -20.51 8.39
N GLU A 464 9.70 -20.17 9.66
CA GLU A 464 9.05 -19.02 10.28
C GLU A 464 9.36 -17.68 9.57
N PRO A 465 10.63 -17.32 9.24
CA PRO A 465 10.90 -16.10 8.48
C PRO A 465 10.11 -16.03 7.17
N THR A 466 9.97 -17.15 6.45
CA THR A 466 9.22 -17.23 5.20
C THR A 466 7.71 -17.09 5.43
N GLN A 467 7.18 -17.68 6.51
CA GLN A 467 5.77 -17.46 6.91
C GLN A 467 5.48 -15.98 7.17
N LEU A 468 6.37 -15.30 7.93
CA LEU A 468 6.22 -13.86 8.24
C LEU A 468 6.22 -13.00 6.97
N GLN A 469 7.16 -13.26 6.04
CA GLN A 469 7.22 -12.53 4.76
C GLN A 469 5.96 -12.75 3.92
N TRP A 470 5.47 -13.99 3.87
CA TRP A 470 4.24 -14.29 3.14
C TRP A 470 3.03 -13.57 3.73
N VAL A 471 2.93 -13.52 5.06
CA VAL A 471 1.85 -12.78 5.75
C VAL A 471 1.97 -11.28 5.47
N ASP A 472 3.17 -10.70 5.56
CA ASP A 472 3.38 -9.29 5.25
C ASP A 472 3.01 -8.94 3.82
N MET A 473 3.35 -9.78 2.84
CA MET A 473 2.94 -9.59 1.44
C MET A 473 1.42 -9.63 1.22
N HIS A 474 0.65 -10.28 2.12
CA HIS A 474 -0.81 -10.40 2.01
C HIS A 474 -1.58 -9.46 2.96
N THR A 475 -0.89 -8.76 3.85
CA THR A 475 -1.52 -7.87 4.85
C THR A 475 -0.85 -6.51 4.92
N TRP A 476 0.27 -6.39 5.61
CA TRP A 476 0.99 -5.14 5.85
C TRP A 476 1.35 -4.39 4.56
N MET A 477 1.95 -5.09 3.61
CA MET A 477 2.34 -4.50 2.31
C MET A 477 1.12 -3.95 1.56
N LEU A 478 0.02 -4.72 1.51
CA LEU A 478 -1.20 -4.35 0.77
C LEU A 478 -1.96 -3.19 1.40
N TYR A 479 -2.21 -3.29 2.73
CA TYR A 479 -3.20 -2.47 3.41
C TYR A 479 -2.59 -1.27 4.15
N ASP A 480 -1.25 -1.20 4.26
CA ASP A 480 -0.53 -0.04 4.77
C ASP A 480 0.46 0.51 3.74
N ILE A 481 1.50 -0.24 3.38
CA ILE A 481 2.64 0.28 2.59
C ILE A 481 2.19 0.77 1.21
N LEU A 482 1.54 -0.08 0.43
CA LEU A 482 1.12 0.27 -0.94
C LEU A 482 -0.07 1.23 -0.96
N LEU A 483 -0.99 1.10 -0.01
CA LEU A 483 -2.10 2.03 0.12
C LEU A 483 -1.60 3.45 0.40
N LYS A 484 -0.74 3.62 1.40
CA LYS A 484 -0.09 4.89 1.73
C LYS A 484 0.69 5.45 0.54
N ALA A 485 1.49 4.60 -0.14
CA ALA A 485 2.31 5.01 -1.26
C ALA A 485 1.44 5.56 -2.42
N ASP A 486 0.38 4.84 -2.81
CA ASP A 486 -0.55 5.30 -3.85
C ASP A 486 -1.30 6.58 -3.42
N ARG A 487 -1.86 6.60 -2.21
CA ARG A 487 -2.67 7.72 -1.74
C ARG A 487 -1.89 9.02 -1.62
N MET A 488 -0.70 9.00 -1.02
CA MET A 488 0.10 10.20 -0.79
C MET A 488 0.72 10.73 -2.09
N SER A 489 1.14 9.86 -2.99
CA SER A 489 1.64 10.26 -4.29
C SER A 489 0.51 10.81 -5.17
N MET A 490 -0.63 10.13 -5.24
CA MET A 490 -1.76 10.56 -6.06
C MET A 490 -2.49 11.79 -5.52
N ALA A 491 -2.50 12.03 -4.21
CA ALA A 491 -2.95 13.29 -3.64
C ALA A 491 -2.25 14.52 -4.26
N ASN A 492 -1.06 14.29 -4.83
CA ASN A 492 -0.25 15.29 -5.51
C ASN A 492 -0.14 15.07 -7.03
N SER A 493 -1.00 14.26 -7.63
CA SER A 493 -0.98 13.92 -9.06
C SER A 493 0.39 13.40 -9.53
N LEU A 494 1.06 12.59 -8.70
CA LEU A 494 2.36 12.00 -8.97
C LEU A 494 2.23 10.48 -9.05
N GLU A 495 2.69 9.86 -10.14
CA GLU A 495 2.73 8.41 -10.25
C GLU A 495 3.94 7.84 -9.52
N LEU A 496 3.70 6.94 -8.57
CA LEU A 496 4.75 6.18 -7.92
C LEU A 496 4.81 4.76 -8.50
N ARG A 497 6.02 4.35 -8.91
CA ARG A 497 6.37 3.03 -9.45
C ARG A 497 7.32 2.31 -8.51
N VAL A 498 7.18 0.98 -8.43
CA VAL A 498 7.85 0.15 -7.41
C VAL A 498 8.61 -1.04 -8.05
N PRO A 499 9.82 -0.82 -8.59
CA PRO A 499 10.53 -1.85 -9.37
C PRO A 499 10.81 -3.16 -8.62
N PHE A 500 10.86 -3.17 -7.29
CA PHE A 500 10.96 -4.41 -6.53
C PHE A 500 9.68 -5.25 -6.61
N LEU A 501 8.52 -4.62 -6.82
CA LEU A 501 7.23 -5.30 -6.98
C LEU A 501 6.92 -5.55 -8.46
N ASP A 502 7.90 -6.01 -9.17
CA ASP A 502 7.78 -6.55 -10.52
C ASP A 502 7.54 -8.06 -10.47
N ARG A 503 6.81 -8.60 -11.44
CA ARG A 503 6.51 -10.04 -11.51
C ARG A 503 7.78 -10.91 -11.58
N ASN A 504 8.80 -10.46 -12.34
CA ASN A 504 10.06 -11.20 -12.47
C ASN A 504 10.89 -11.10 -11.19
N MET A 505 10.88 -9.95 -10.50
CA MET A 505 11.51 -9.80 -9.19
C MET A 505 10.83 -10.65 -8.13
N LEU A 506 9.50 -10.76 -8.16
CA LEU A 506 8.76 -11.65 -7.27
C LEU A 506 9.19 -13.10 -7.47
N ASP A 507 9.27 -13.57 -8.72
CA ASP A 507 9.68 -14.93 -9.06
C ASP A 507 11.08 -15.25 -8.51
N VAL A 508 12.01 -14.32 -8.66
CA VAL A 508 13.36 -14.42 -8.05
C VAL A 508 13.26 -14.50 -6.52
N ALA A 509 12.51 -13.60 -5.87
CA ALA A 509 12.37 -13.57 -4.41
C ALA A 509 11.78 -14.86 -3.84
N LEU A 510 10.79 -15.45 -4.53
CA LEU A 510 10.14 -16.70 -4.16
C LEU A 510 11.05 -17.94 -4.35
N SER A 511 12.07 -17.80 -5.21
CA SER A 511 13.06 -18.87 -5.47
C SER A 511 14.24 -18.86 -4.50
N ILE A 512 14.57 -17.72 -3.89
CA ILE A 512 15.75 -17.56 -3.01
C ILE A 512 15.57 -18.35 -1.71
N PRO A 513 16.53 -19.20 -1.30
CA PRO A 513 16.52 -19.87 0.00
C PRO A 513 16.47 -18.87 1.17
N GLN A 514 15.78 -19.23 2.24
CA GLN A 514 15.62 -18.40 3.44
C GLN A 514 16.97 -17.91 4.00
N LYS A 515 18.00 -18.77 4.02
CA LYS A 515 19.36 -18.42 4.49
C LYS A 515 20.02 -17.26 3.74
N TYR A 516 19.57 -16.94 2.52
CA TYR A 516 20.05 -15.83 1.70
C TYR A 516 19.10 -14.62 1.71
N ARG A 517 17.93 -14.74 2.32
CA ARG A 517 17.02 -13.61 2.56
C ARG A 517 17.28 -12.95 3.91
N SER A 518 17.26 -13.72 5.01
CA SER A 518 17.50 -13.19 6.35
C SER A 518 18.31 -14.17 7.21
N GLY A 519 19.29 -13.64 7.93
CA GLY A 519 20.10 -14.35 8.92
C GLY A 519 19.80 -13.86 10.33
N LYS A 520 20.61 -14.27 11.32
CA LYS A 520 20.44 -13.84 12.71
C LYS A 520 20.69 -12.34 12.93
N GLU A 521 21.66 -11.81 12.22
CA GLU A 521 22.11 -10.40 12.37
C GLU A 521 21.98 -9.57 11.10
N SER A 522 21.64 -10.22 9.98
CA SER A 522 21.63 -9.58 8.66
C SER A 522 20.29 -9.77 7.97
N THR A 523 19.74 -8.67 7.47
CA THR A 523 18.56 -8.63 6.63
C THR A 523 18.94 -8.49 5.16
N LYS A 524 18.09 -8.95 4.23
CA LYS A 524 18.26 -8.81 2.77
C LYS A 524 19.63 -9.28 2.28
N ILE A 525 20.11 -10.43 2.74
CA ILE A 525 21.50 -10.88 2.52
C ILE A 525 21.87 -10.84 1.03
N ALA A 526 21.12 -11.54 0.18
CA ALA A 526 21.40 -11.58 -1.25
C ALA A 526 21.17 -10.21 -1.95
N LEU A 527 20.13 -9.47 -1.58
CA LEU A 527 19.89 -8.14 -2.15
C LEU A 527 21.00 -7.16 -1.77
N ARG A 528 21.46 -7.17 -0.52
CA ARG A 528 22.60 -6.34 -0.09
C ARG A 528 23.88 -6.73 -0.81
N GLY A 529 24.14 -8.03 -0.97
CA GLY A 529 25.29 -8.52 -1.73
C GLY A 529 25.26 -8.04 -3.18
N ALA A 530 24.11 -8.10 -3.86
CA ALA A 530 23.92 -7.56 -5.19
C ALA A 530 24.16 -6.04 -5.24
N ALA A 531 23.59 -5.30 -4.29
CA ALA A 531 23.72 -3.84 -4.20
C ALA A 531 25.18 -3.41 -3.90
N MET A 532 25.88 -4.09 -3.01
CA MET A 532 27.28 -3.79 -2.66
C MET A 532 28.24 -3.84 -3.84
N LYS A 533 27.92 -4.63 -4.87
CA LYS A 533 28.74 -4.69 -6.08
C LYS A 533 28.62 -3.43 -6.95
N GLN A 534 27.65 -2.58 -6.69
CA GLN A 534 27.30 -1.43 -7.53
C GLN A 534 27.20 -0.10 -6.78
N LEU A 535 26.92 -0.15 -5.48
CA LEU A 535 26.76 1.04 -4.64
C LEU A 535 28.04 1.35 -3.88
N PRO A 536 28.26 2.63 -3.53
CA PRO A 536 29.31 3.03 -2.61
C PRO A 536 29.21 2.26 -1.28
N GLU A 537 30.37 1.92 -0.70
CA GLU A 537 30.48 1.17 0.56
C GLU A 537 29.73 1.88 1.71
N SER A 538 29.71 3.18 1.70
CA SER A 538 29.00 4.03 2.67
C SER A 538 27.50 3.73 2.77
N VAL A 539 26.86 3.32 1.68
CA VAL A 539 25.43 2.98 1.62
C VAL A 539 25.17 1.51 1.98
N ALA A 540 25.96 0.60 1.42
CA ALA A 540 25.74 -0.84 1.52
C ALA A 540 25.79 -1.36 2.98
N HIS A 541 26.62 -0.75 3.82
CA HIS A 541 26.78 -1.11 5.24
C HIS A 541 25.94 -0.25 6.20
N ARG A 542 25.20 0.74 5.69
CA ARG A 542 24.43 1.64 6.55
C ARG A 542 23.26 0.92 7.22
N LYS A 543 23.11 1.18 8.52
CA LYS A 543 21.96 0.73 9.28
C LYS A 543 20.74 1.58 8.91
N LYS A 544 19.65 0.94 8.49
CA LYS A 544 18.40 1.63 8.17
C LYS A 544 17.83 2.31 9.43
N LEU A 545 17.52 3.60 9.34
CA LEU A 545 16.81 4.33 10.41
C LEU A 545 15.30 4.07 10.34
N GLY A 546 14.78 3.61 9.22
CA GLY A 546 13.37 3.59 8.91
C GLY A 546 12.94 4.96 8.37
N PHE A 547 11.68 5.31 8.45
CA PHE A 547 11.19 6.65 8.12
C PHE A 547 10.70 7.32 9.42
N PRO A 548 11.62 7.68 10.36
CA PRO A 548 11.24 8.09 11.70
C PRO A 548 10.58 9.46 11.66
N VAL A 549 9.42 9.56 12.31
CA VAL A 549 8.71 10.83 12.48
C VAL A 549 8.88 11.29 13.93
N PRO A 550 9.20 12.58 14.22
CA PRO A 550 9.39 13.10 15.57
C PRO A 550 8.11 13.15 16.43
N LEU A 551 7.05 12.51 16.02
CA LEU A 551 5.71 12.56 16.62
C LEU A 551 5.71 12.25 18.13
N ASN A 552 6.60 11.35 18.57
CA ASN A 552 6.77 11.01 19.99
C ASN A 552 7.23 12.22 20.83
N ASP A 553 8.02 13.11 20.26
CA ASP A 553 8.48 14.32 20.92
C ASP A 553 7.46 15.45 20.74
N TRP A 554 6.93 15.64 19.54
CA TRP A 554 5.93 16.68 19.24
C TRP A 554 4.68 16.59 20.11
N LEU A 555 4.17 15.37 20.36
CA LEU A 555 3.00 15.14 21.24
C LEU A 555 3.24 15.54 22.71
N ARG A 556 4.49 15.84 23.10
CA ARG A 556 4.84 16.37 24.43
C ARG A 556 4.87 17.89 24.47
N GLU A 557 4.86 18.57 23.34
CA GLU A 557 4.76 20.01 23.27
C GLU A 557 3.32 20.47 23.60
N ASP A 558 3.19 21.59 24.33
CA ASP A 558 1.88 22.11 24.76
C ASP A 558 0.92 22.36 23.60
N LYS A 559 1.42 22.89 22.49
CA LYS A 559 0.64 23.17 21.29
C LYS A 559 -0.08 21.90 20.78
N TYR A 560 0.68 20.83 20.51
CA TYR A 560 0.17 19.61 19.89
C TYR A 560 -0.57 18.72 20.88
N TYR A 561 -0.14 18.71 22.15
CA TYR A 561 -0.91 18.10 23.23
C TYR A 561 -2.33 18.71 23.29
N ASN A 562 -2.46 20.04 23.27
CA ASN A 562 -3.75 20.71 23.34
C ASN A 562 -4.61 20.45 22.09
N MET A 563 -4.03 20.37 20.89
CA MET A 563 -4.75 19.99 19.66
C MET A 563 -5.35 18.59 19.77
N VAL A 564 -4.58 17.62 20.27
CA VAL A 564 -5.07 16.24 20.46
C VAL A 564 -6.11 16.19 21.59
N LYS A 565 -5.88 16.88 22.70
CA LYS A 565 -6.82 16.98 23.82
C LYS A 565 -8.19 17.52 23.39
N GLU A 566 -8.23 18.56 22.57
CA GLU A 566 -9.48 19.11 22.01
C GLU A 566 -10.29 18.02 21.29
N LYS A 567 -9.62 17.18 20.47
CA LYS A 567 -10.28 16.08 19.79
C LYS A 567 -10.71 14.95 20.72
N PHE A 568 -9.91 14.63 21.73
CA PHE A 568 -10.18 13.57 22.70
C PHE A 568 -11.32 13.93 23.68
N THR A 569 -11.62 15.22 23.86
CA THR A 569 -12.74 15.70 24.68
C THR A 569 -13.93 16.17 23.82
N GLY A 570 -13.89 15.92 22.51
CA GLY A 570 -14.94 16.31 21.58
C GLY A 570 -16.02 15.24 21.39
N PRO A 571 -17.14 15.59 20.70
CA PRO A 571 -18.31 14.73 20.58
C PRO A 571 -18.06 13.39 19.85
N VAL A 572 -17.10 13.32 18.95
CA VAL A 572 -16.74 12.06 18.28
C VAL A 572 -16.05 11.12 19.27
N ALA A 573 -15.12 11.63 20.07
CA ALA A 573 -14.48 10.83 21.12
C ALA A 573 -15.51 10.33 22.14
N GLU A 574 -16.41 11.18 22.61
CA GLU A 574 -17.49 10.80 23.53
C GLU A 574 -18.42 9.73 22.96
N LYS A 575 -18.59 9.67 21.65
CA LYS A 575 -19.43 8.67 20.97
C LYS A 575 -18.79 7.28 20.99
N PHE A 576 -17.50 7.17 20.73
CA PHE A 576 -16.83 5.87 20.48
C PHE A 576 -15.93 5.41 21.63
N PHE A 577 -15.39 6.35 22.42
CA PHE A 577 -14.31 6.07 23.36
C PHE A 577 -14.67 6.44 24.81
N ASN A 578 -14.01 5.77 25.73
CA ASN A 578 -13.95 6.20 27.12
C ASN A 578 -12.93 7.35 27.20
N VAL A 579 -13.47 8.58 27.31
CA VAL A 579 -12.67 9.82 27.31
C VAL A 579 -11.62 9.83 28.41
N ASP A 580 -11.95 9.37 29.62
CA ASP A 580 -11.01 9.33 30.74
C ASP A 580 -9.79 8.43 30.44
N GLU A 581 -10.03 7.28 29.81
CA GLU A 581 -8.94 6.34 29.47
C GLU A 581 -8.05 6.87 28.34
N ILE A 582 -8.62 7.42 27.25
CA ILE A 582 -7.80 7.99 26.17
C ILE A 582 -7.05 9.25 26.61
N MET A 583 -7.66 10.08 27.48
CA MET A 583 -6.98 11.22 28.09
C MET A 583 -5.84 10.77 29.03
N ARG A 584 -6.04 9.72 29.83
CA ARG A 584 -4.96 9.13 30.65
C ARG A 584 -3.75 8.72 29.78
N LEU A 585 -3.98 8.10 28.62
CA LEU A 585 -2.89 7.75 27.70
C LEU A 585 -2.13 8.98 27.21
N LEU A 586 -2.84 10.06 26.89
CA LEU A 586 -2.27 11.33 26.44
C LEU A 586 -1.48 12.02 27.58
N ASP A 587 -2.04 12.10 28.77
CA ASP A 587 -1.42 12.72 29.94
C ASP A 587 -0.15 11.97 30.40
N ASP A 588 -0.19 10.65 30.42
CA ASP A 588 0.96 9.81 30.76
C ASP A 588 2.09 9.95 29.73
N HIS A 589 1.73 10.11 28.45
CA HIS A 589 2.70 10.39 27.38
C HIS A 589 3.34 11.77 27.57
N LYS A 590 2.53 12.81 27.78
CA LYS A 590 2.97 14.19 28.04
C LYS A 590 3.93 14.26 29.23
N ALA A 591 3.57 13.58 30.32
CA ALA A 591 4.36 13.52 31.55
C ALA A 591 5.63 12.64 31.45
N GLY A 592 5.85 11.95 30.32
CA GLY A 592 6.97 11.04 30.15
C GLY A 592 6.87 9.72 30.94
N LYS A 593 5.71 9.42 31.53
CA LYS A 593 5.49 8.18 32.30
C LYS A 593 5.36 6.95 31.40
N ALA A 594 4.85 7.13 30.17
CA ALA A 594 4.68 6.06 29.19
C ALA A 594 4.93 6.58 27.75
N LYS A 595 5.27 5.66 26.83
CA LYS A 595 5.37 5.94 25.40
C LYS A 595 4.08 5.46 24.72
N ASN A 596 3.08 6.34 24.61
CA ASN A 596 1.76 6.01 24.08
C ASN A 596 1.51 6.60 22.69
N MET A 597 2.56 7.04 21.98
CA MET A 597 2.44 7.76 20.71
C MET A 597 1.54 7.03 19.71
N THR A 598 1.78 5.75 19.43
CA THR A 598 1.00 4.95 18.47
C THR A 598 -0.48 4.86 18.89
N LYS A 599 -0.76 4.59 20.18
CA LYS A 599 -2.13 4.55 20.71
C LYS A 599 -2.86 5.88 20.52
N ILE A 600 -2.20 6.98 20.92
CA ILE A 600 -2.75 8.34 20.79
C ILE A 600 -3.05 8.64 19.33
N TRP A 601 -2.10 8.33 18.44
CA TRP A 601 -2.23 8.63 17.03
C TRP A 601 -3.33 7.82 16.34
N SER A 602 -3.55 6.57 16.75
CA SER A 602 -4.66 5.74 16.25
C SER A 602 -6.03 6.35 16.61
N PHE A 603 -6.22 6.81 17.85
CA PHE A 603 -7.46 7.50 18.22
C PHE A 603 -7.62 8.82 17.48
N TYR A 604 -6.56 9.62 17.40
CA TYR A 604 -6.59 10.94 16.77
C TYR A 604 -6.93 10.84 15.27
N SER A 605 -6.27 9.94 14.54
CA SER A 605 -6.53 9.70 13.12
C SER A 605 -7.95 9.21 12.86
N PHE A 606 -8.48 8.29 13.69
CA PHE A 606 -9.87 7.86 13.59
C PHE A 606 -10.85 9.02 13.80
N ILE A 607 -10.63 9.86 14.81
CA ILE A 607 -11.51 10.99 15.11
C ILE A 607 -11.53 11.98 13.95
N LEU A 608 -10.36 12.36 13.41
CA LEU A 608 -10.27 13.25 12.25
C LEU A 608 -10.96 12.66 11.02
N TRP A 609 -10.70 11.39 10.73
CA TRP A 609 -11.33 10.69 9.62
C TRP A 609 -12.87 10.63 9.77
N TYR A 610 -13.36 10.28 10.97
CA TYR A 610 -14.79 10.21 11.22
C TYR A 610 -15.47 11.59 11.09
N GLU A 611 -14.82 12.65 11.57
CA GLU A 611 -15.30 14.02 11.36
C GLU A 611 -15.44 14.36 9.87
N LEU A 612 -14.46 13.96 9.04
CA LEU A 612 -14.46 14.25 7.60
C LEU A 612 -15.58 13.52 6.85
N TYR A 613 -15.75 12.24 7.14
CA TYR A 613 -16.63 11.40 6.35
C TYR A 613 -18.05 11.29 6.90
N PHE A 614 -18.24 11.43 8.20
CA PHE A 614 -19.54 11.17 8.84
C PHE A 614 -20.17 12.39 9.53
N VAL A 615 -19.39 13.40 9.86
CA VAL A 615 -19.90 14.65 10.47
C VAL A 615 -19.94 15.78 9.45
N ASN A 616 -18.82 16.05 8.79
CA ASN A 616 -18.70 17.08 7.77
C ASN A 616 -18.86 16.42 6.40
N THR A 617 -19.91 16.77 5.68
CA THR A 617 -20.21 16.14 4.38
C THR A 617 -19.51 16.78 3.19
N GLN A 618 -18.68 17.80 3.43
CA GLN A 618 -17.95 18.53 2.38
C GLN A 618 -16.46 18.20 2.43
N ALA A 619 -15.88 18.09 1.24
CA ALA A 619 -14.44 17.94 1.07
C ALA A 619 -13.70 19.10 1.76
N PRO A 620 -12.52 18.86 2.40
CA PRO A 620 -11.73 19.93 3.00
C PRO A 620 -11.34 21.01 1.98
N ALA A 621 -11.21 22.25 2.41
CA ALA A 621 -10.66 23.32 1.56
C ALA A 621 -9.21 22.98 1.19
N GLY A 622 -8.79 23.29 -0.05
CA GLY A 622 -7.41 23.06 -0.53
C GLY A 622 -7.20 21.75 -1.31
N ILE A 623 -8.26 21.05 -1.67
CA ILE A 623 -8.20 19.81 -2.47
C ILE A 623 -7.86 20.06 -3.96
N TYR A 624 -7.89 21.32 -4.43
CA TYR A 624 -7.69 21.69 -5.84
C TYR A 624 -6.56 22.68 -6.01
#